data_6bb7992504eafafd6d6958ee51d45016
#
_entry.id   6bb7992504eafafd6d6958ee51d45016
#
_cell.length_a   1.000
_cell.length_b   1.000
_cell.length_c   1.000
_cell.angle_alpha   90.00
_cell.angle_beta   90.00
_cell.angle_gamma   90.00
#
_symmetry.space_group_name_H-M   'P 1'
#
loop_
_entity.id
_entity.type
_entity.pdbx_description
1 polymer ?
#
loop_
_entity_poly.entity_id
_entity_poly.type
_entity_poly.pdbx_seq_one_letter_code
_entity_poly.pdbx_strand_id
1 'polypeptide(L)'
;YLLGYNQKPFNNEKYYHRVWTEPVTSYAKNYSKFDVSLAPIKNHIFNRMKSQLKVIEAGFYKKAIIASNIGPYTIDLKHALKYGEFVDGNALLVNEGRNHSDWAKYMKKLVKNPSWAEDLGERLYESVKDKYDLNVVTKTRAEIYKTITK
;
A
#
# COMPACT_ATOMS: atom_id res chain seq x y z
N TYR A 1 -4.34 -4.31 -14.76
CA TYR A 1 -5.57 -4.52 -13.99
C TYR A 1 -5.79 -3.35 -13.03
N LEU A 2 -6.93 -2.68 -13.13
CA LEU A 2 -7.41 -1.73 -12.14
C LEU A 2 -8.49 -2.42 -11.32
N LEU A 3 -8.20 -2.71 -10.05
CA LEU A 3 -9.15 -3.29 -9.11
C LEU A 3 -9.73 -2.17 -8.25
N GLY A 4 -11.03 -1.98 -8.28
CA GLY A 4 -11.65 -0.93 -7.48
C GLY A 4 -13.17 -0.84 -7.66
N TYR A 5 -13.77 -0.03 -6.80
CA TYR A 5 -15.19 0.28 -6.89
C TYR A 5 -15.40 1.46 -7.85
N ASN A 6 -16.10 1.23 -8.96
CA ASN A 6 -16.56 2.29 -9.83
C ASN A 6 -18.02 2.06 -10.21
N GLN A 7 -18.84 3.11 -10.07
CA GLN A 7 -20.26 3.05 -10.42
C GLN A 7 -20.53 3.17 -11.91
N LYS A 8 -19.56 3.69 -12.69
CA LYS A 8 -19.70 3.84 -14.14
C LYS A 8 -18.84 2.80 -14.85
N PRO A 9 -19.39 2.00 -15.77
CA PRO A 9 -18.57 1.12 -16.58
C PRO A 9 -17.63 1.96 -17.45
N PHE A 10 -16.36 1.57 -17.48
CA PHE A 10 -15.43 2.12 -18.47
C PHE A 10 -15.78 1.51 -19.83
N ASN A 11 -15.76 2.32 -20.88
CA ASN A 11 -15.98 1.88 -22.25
C ASN A 11 -14.93 0.89 -22.77
N ASN A 12 -13.95 0.52 -21.95
CA ASN A 12 -12.82 -0.34 -22.31
C ASN A 12 -12.60 -1.42 -21.25
N GLU A 13 -13.50 -2.41 -21.19
CA GLU A 13 -13.45 -3.53 -20.24
C GLU A 13 -12.18 -4.38 -20.35
N LYS A 14 -11.47 -4.33 -21.49
CA LYS A 14 -10.22 -5.06 -21.69
C LYS A 14 -9.14 -4.73 -20.65
N TYR A 15 -9.14 -3.52 -20.12
CA TYR A 15 -8.09 -3.02 -19.20
C TYR A 15 -8.60 -2.75 -17.79
N TYR A 16 -9.89 -2.97 -17.53
CA TYR A 16 -10.50 -2.74 -16.23
C TYR A 16 -11.21 -3.98 -15.72
N HIS A 17 -10.78 -4.47 -14.57
CA HIS A 17 -11.40 -5.60 -13.90
C HIS A 17 -11.93 -5.15 -12.54
N ARG A 18 -13.23 -5.27 -12.35
CA ARG A 18 -13.88 -5.01 -11.09
C ARG A 18 -13.91 -6.29 -10.26
N VAL A 19 -13.37 -6.22 -9.05
CA VAL A 19 -13.54 -7.28 -8.06
C VAL A 19 -14.64 -6.85 -7.10
N TRP A 20 -15.65 -7.69 -6.95
CA TRP A 20 -16.73 -7.49 -6.02
C TRP A 20 -16.28 -7.74 -4.59
N THR A 21 -17.06 -7.28 -3.61
CA THR A 21 -16.81 -7.50 -2.18
C THR A 21 -16.68 -8.99 -1.91
N GLU A 22 -15.58 -9.37 -1.34
CA GLU A 22 -15.28 -10.73 -0.90
C GLU A 22 -15.27 -10.80 0.64
N PRO A 23 -15.46 -11.99 1.23
CA PRO A 23 -15.30 -12.20 2.67
C PRO A 23 -13.92 -11.76 3.16
N VAL A 24 -13.84 -11.26 4.39
CA VAL A 24 -12.58 -10.81 5.03
C VAL A 24 -11.50 -11.89 4.99
N THR A 25 -11.88 -13.16 5.02
CA THR A 25 -10.96 -14.31 4.98
C THR A 25 -10.34 -14.59 3.62
N SER A 26 -10.89 -14.01 2.54
CA SER A 26 -10.46 -14.32 1.16
C SER A 26 -10.04 -13.10 0.34
N TYR A 27 -10.52 -11.89 0.67
CA TYR A 27 -10.29 -10.72 -0.18
C TYR A 27 -8.81 -10.40 -0.40
N ALA A 28 -7.96 -10.69 0.57
CA ALA A 28 -6.52 -10.44 0.48
C ALA A 28 -5.83 -11.24 -0.65
N LYS A 29 -6.42 -12.36 -1.09
CA LYS A 29 -5.94 -13.12 -2.27
C LYS A 29 -5.94 -12.27 -3.55
N ASN A 30 -6.71 -11.19 -3.60
CA ASN A 30 -6.70 -10.28 -4.74
C ASN A 30 -5.36 -9.57 -4.94
N TYR A 31 -4.54 -9.45 -3.90
CA TYR A 31 -3.18 -8.89 -4.00
C TYR A 31 -2.26 -9.72 -4.92
N SER A 32 -2.55 -11.00 -5.14
CA SER A 32 -1.80 -11.84 -6.10
C SER A 32 -2.06 -11.49 -7.58
N LYS A 33 -3.10 -10.70 -7.87
CA LYS A 33 -3.57 -10.40 -9.23
C LYS A 33 -2.98 -9.11 -9.82
N PHE A 34 -2.17 -8.37 -9.07
CA PHE A 34 -1.58 -7.11 -9.52
C PHE A 34 -0.17 -6.92 -8.92
N ASP A 35 0.59 -5.99 -9.48
CA ASP A 35 1.98 -5.72 -9.09
C ASP A 35 2.11 -4.44 -8.26
N VAL A 36 1.17 -3.50 -8.42
CA VAL A 36 1.21 -2.20 -7.77
C VAL A 36 -0.12 -1.91 -7.08
N SER A 37 -0.07 -1.65 -5.78
CA SER A 37 -1.21 -1.18 -4.99
C SER A 37 -1.31 0.34 -5.02
N LEU A 38 -2.51 0.87 -5.16
CA LEU A 38 -2.79 2.30 -5.09
C LEU A 38 -3.57 2.61 -3.82
N ALA A 39 -3.06 3.52 -3.00
CA ALA A 39 -3.67 3.93 -1.74
C ALA A 39 -3.93 5.45 -1.68
N PRO A 40 -4.86 5.97 -2.50
CA PRO A 40 -5.22 7.37 -2.46
C PRO A 40 -6.13 7.68 -1.28
N ILE A 41 -5.78 8.69 -0.48
CA ILE A 41 -6.64 9.27 0.53
C ILE A 41 -6.57 10.79 0.49
N LYS A 42 -7.68 11.45 0.77
CA LYS A 42 -7.74 12.92 0.91
C LYS A 42 -7.20 13.33 2.28
N ASN A 43 -6.49 14.45 2.35
CA ASN A 43 -6.07 15.04 3.61
C ASN A 43 -7.29 15.59 4.37
N HIS A 44 -7.79 14.79 5.30
CA HIS A 44 -8.92 15.09 6.16
C HIS A 44 -8.68 14.44 7.52
N ILE A 45 -9.18 15.05 8.60
CA ILE A 45 -8.96 14.55 9.96
C ILE A 45 -9.33 13.07 10.12
N PHE A 46 -10.46 12.64 9.58
CA PHE A 46 -10.87 11.23 9.60
C PHE A 46 -9.85 10.30 8.91
N ASN A 47 -9.28 10.70 7.78
CA ASN A 47 -8.29 9.89 7.05
C ASN A 47 -6.94 9.84 7.76
N ARG A 48 -6.58 10.88 8.51
CA ARG A 48 -5.37 10.89 9.34
C ARG A 48 -5.44 9.91 10.51
N MET A 49 -6.66 9.58 10.96
CA MET A 49 -6.90 8.67 12.08
C MET A 49 -7.13 7.22 11.64
N LYS A 50 -7.07 6.93 10.33
CA LYS A 50 -7.19 5.55 9.83
C LYS A 50 -5.95 4.71 10.12
N SER A 51 -6.15 3.39 10.10
CA SER A 51 -5.04 2.45 10.09
C SER A 51 -4.34 2.41 8.73
N GLN A 52 -3.11 1.91 8.71
CA GLN A 52 -2.34 1.68 7.49
C GLN A 52 -2.52 0.26 6.91
N LEU A 53 -3.70 -0.34 7.06
CA LEU A 53 -3.96 -1.73 6.67
C LEU A 53 -3.54 -2.02 5.21
N LYS A 54 -3.81 -1.09 4.28
CA LYS A 54 -3.38 -1.24 2.87
C LYS A 54 -1.86 -1.32 2.68
N VAL A 55 -1.09 -0.66 3.54
CA VAL A 55 0.38 -0.71 3.53
C VAL A 55 0.85 -2.09 3.99
N ILE A 56 0.27 -2.57 5.10
CA ILE A 56 0.60 -3.88 5.67
C ILE A 56 0.26 -4.99 4.69
N GLU A 57 -0.94 -4.97 4.12
CA GLU A 57 -1.40 -5.95 3.14
C GLU A 57 -0.50 -5.97 1.89
N ALA A 58 -0.22 -4.80 1.30
CA ALA A 58 0.67 -4.69 0.15
C ALA A 58 2.06 -5.24 0.47
N GLY A 59 2.59 -4.95 1.66
CA GLY A 59 3.88 -5.45 2.13
C GLY A 59 3.92 -6.97 2.24
N PHE A 60 2.95 -7.59 2.93
CA PHE A 60 2.91 -9.05 3.07
C PHE A 60 2.76 -9.79 1.73
N TYR A 61 2.15 -9.15 0.74
CA TYR A 61 2.07 -9.68 -0.63
C TYR A 61 3.21 -9.22 -1.54
N LYS A 62 4.22 -8.53 -1.00
CA LYS A 62 5.38 -8.01 -1.74
C LYS A 62 4.98 -7.17 -2.95
N LYS A 63 3.97 -6.31 -2.77
CA LYS A 63 3.48 -5.43 -3.83
C LYS A 63 4.01 -4.02 -3.64
N ALA A 64 4.49 -3.41 -4.72
CA ALA A 64 4.80 -1.99 -4.70
C ALA A 64 3.56 -1.18 -4.29
N ILE A 65 3.76 -0.08 -3.59
CA ILE A 65 2.67 0.81 -3.23
C ILE A 65 2.93 2.24 -3.67
N ILE A 66 1.92 2.85 -4.31
CA ILE A 66 1.85 4.29 -4.52
C ILE A 66 0.78 4.81 -3.57
N ALA A 67 1.13 5.69 -2.64
CA ALA A 67 0.24 6.14 -1.59
C ALA A 67 0.25 7.67 -1.43
N SER A 68 -0.84 8.23 -0.90
CA SER A 68 -0.85 9.62 -0.46
C SER A 68 0.12 9.81 0.71
N ASN A 69 0.93 10.86 0.67
CA ASN A 69 1.86 11.20 1.75
C ASN A 69 1.13 11.85 2.92
N ILE A 70 0.27 11.10 3.59
CA ILE A 70 -0.64 11.61 4.63
C ILE A 70 -0.82 10.58 5.75
N GLY A 71 -0.76 11.05 6.99
CA GLY A 71 -1.22 10.37 8.20
C GLY A 71 -0.69 8.95 8.35
N PRO A 72 -1.54 7.92 8.36
CA PRO A 72 -1.13 6.56 8.68
C PRO A 72 -0.12 5.97 7.69
N TYR A 73 -0.12 6.44 6.43
CA TYR A 73 0.78 5.89 5.41
C TYR A 73 2.24 6.36 5.58
N THR A 74 2.48 7.44 6.34
CA THR A 74 3.84 7.93 6.61
C THR A 74 4.51 7.23 7.79
N ILE A 75 3.86 6.28 8.44
CA ILE A 75 4.42 5.55 9.58
C ILE A 75 5.54 4.62 9.13
N ASP A 76 5.29 3.82 8.09
CA ASP A 76 6.23 2.80 7.59
C ASP A 76 6.67 3.05 6.14
N LEU A 77 6.03 3.98 5.41
CA LEU A 77 6.41 4.28 4.05
C LEU A 77 7.47 5.38 3.98
N LYS A 78 8.52 5.09 3.19
CA LYS A 78 9.58 6.04 2.83
C LYS A 78 9.59 6.22 1.33
N HIS A 79 9.65 7.47 0.88
CA HIS A 79 9.65 7.77 -0.55
C HIS A 79 10.95 7.32 -1.23
N ALA A 80 10.82 6.54 -2.30
CA ALA A 80 11.93 5.89 -2.98
C ALA A 80 12.44 6.64 -4.23
N LEU A 81 12.05 7.90 -4.45
CA LEU A 81 12.52 8.69 -5.59
C LEU A 81 13.11 10.03 -5.14
N LYS A 82 14.33 10.32 -5.60
CA LYS A 82 14.96 11.63 -5.45
C LYS A 82 15.54 12.05 -6.80
N TYR A 83 15.20 13.25 -7.27
CA TYR A 83 15.64 13.79 -8.56
C TYR A 83 15.37 12.87 -9.77
N GLY A 84 14.36 11.99 -9.67
CA GLY A 84 14.00 11.05 -10.73
C GLY A 84 14.73 9.70 -10.67
N GLU A 85 15.68 9.54 -9.78
CA GLU A 85 16.43 8.32 -9.53
C GLU A 85 15.84 7.53 -8.36
N PHE A 86 16.08 6.23 -8.35
CA PHE A 86 15.65 5.35 -7.28
C PHE A 86 16.62 5.46 -6.10
N VAL A 87 16.09 5.74 -4.91
CA VAL A 87 16.88 5.88 -3.68
C VAL A 87 16.38 4.90 -2.62
N ASP A 88 17.05 4.88 -1.48
CA ASP A 88 16.59 4.09 -0.34
C ASP A 88 15.21 4.53 0.13
N GLY A 89 14.24 3.64 -0.08
CA GLY A 89 12.83 3.82 0.23
C GLY A 89 12.04 2.58 -0.16
N ASN A 90 10.79 2.49 0.26
CA ASN A 90 9.94 1.32 0.08
C ASN A 90 8.58 1.63 -0.58
N ALA A 91 8.37 2.86 -1.01
CA ALA A 91 7.10 3.31 -1.62
C ALA A 91 7.27 4.54 -2.50
N LEU A 92 6.27 4.83 -3.32
CA LEU A 92 6.15 6.10 -4.01
C LEU A 92 5.06 6.94 -3.35
N LEU A 93 5.45 8.05 -2.72
CA LEU A 93 4.55 8.91 -1.97
C LEU A 93 4.14 10.13 -2.81
N VAL A 94 2.85 10.37 -2.91
CA VAL A 94 2.25 11.50 -3.62
C VAL A 94 1.89 12.59 -2.62
N ASN A 95 2.51 13.75 -2.75
CA ASN A 95 2.24 14.91 -1.92
C ASN A 95 0.91 15.59 -2.31
N GLU A 96 0.27 16.21 -1.34
CA GLU A 96 -0.90 17.05 -1.55
C GLU A 96 -0.54 18.22 -2.50
N GLY A 97 -1.46 18.59 -3.37
CA GLY A 97 -1.24 19.61 -4.40
C GLY A 97 -0.62 19.11 -5.71
N ARG A 98 -0.03 17.93 -5.73
CA ARG A 98 0.54 17.31 -6.94
C ARG A 98 -0.19 16.02 -7.37
N ASN A 99 -1.36 15.78 -6.82
CA ASN A 99 -2.08 14.53 -6.93
C ASN A 99 -2.21 14.00 -8.38
N HIS A 100 -2.68 14.81 -9.31
CA HIS A 100 -2.93 14.31 -10.67
C HIS A 100 -1.66 13.96 -11.43
N SER A 101 -0.62 14.81 -11.35
CA SER A 101 0.62 14.61 -12.10
C SER A 101 1.48 13.48 -11.54
N ASP A 102 1.64 13.42 -10.23
CA ASP A 102 2.56 12.46 -9.62
C ASP A 102 1.99 11.03 -9.62
N TRP A 103 0.68 10.84 -9.44
CA TRP A 103 0.06 9.51 -9.61
C TRP A 103 0.33 8.92 -10.99
N ALA A 104 0.04 9.68 -12.04
CA ALA A 104 0.27 9.23 -13.42
C ALA A 104 1.76 9.02 -13.71
N LYS A 105 2.63 9.91 -13.21
CA LYS A 105 4.08 9.82 -13.36
C LYS A 105 4.63 8.54 -12.73
N TYR A 106 4.24 8.24 -11.49
CA TYR A 106 4.73 7.08 -10.76
C TYR A 106 4.20 5.77 -11.36
N MET A 107 2.91 5.70 -11.73
CA MET A 107 2.38 4.54 -12.44
C MET A 107 3.15 4.27 -13.75
N LYS A 108 3.34 5.29 -14.59
CA LYS A 108 4.11 5.15 -15.83
C LYS A 108 5.55 4.69 -15.58
N LYS A 109 6.17 5.17 -14.50
CA LYS A 109 7.56 4.81 -14.15
C LYS A 109 7.67 3.34 -13.76
N LEU A 110 6.75 2.81 -12.98
CA LEU A 110 6.73 1.39 -12.60
C LEU A 110 6.36 0.47 -13.78
N VAL A 111 5.43 0.88 -14.64
CA VAL A 111 5.11 0.13 -15.88
C VAL A 111 6.31 0.03 -16.80
N LYS A 112 7.12 1.10 -16.92
CA LYS A 112 8.34 1.09 -17.75
C LYS A 112 9.48 0.30 -17.13
N ASN A 113 9.49 0.11 -15.82
CA ASN A 113 10.54 -0.55 -15.08
C ASN A 113 9.93 -1.55 -14.07
N PRO A 114 9.46 -2.72 -14.52
CA PRO A 114 8.80 -3.70 -13.65
C PRO A 114 9.69 -4.16 -12.48
N SER A 115 11.00 -4.29 -12.69
CA SER A 115 11.96 -4.64 -11.64
C SER A 115 11.96 -3.67 -10.45
N TRP A 116 11.60 -2.40 -10.69
CA TRP A 116 11.46 -1.44 -9.59
C TRP A 116 10.20 -1.71 -8.76
N ALA A 117 9.14 -2.22 -9.37
CA ALA A 117 7.96 -2.62 -8.63
C ALA A 117 8.26 -3.84 -7.74
N GLU A 118 9.01 -4.81 -8.24
CA GLU A 118 9.46 -5.98 -7.48
C GLU A 118 10.36 -5.55 -6.30
N ASP A 119 11.37 -4.73 -6.54
CA ASP A 119 12.29 -4.24 -5.51
C ASP A 119 11.55 -3.42 -4.42
N LEU A 120 10.63 -2.53 -4.79
CA LEU A 120 9.80 -1.80 -3.84
C LEU A 120 8.92 -2.73 -3.00
N GLY A 121 8.34 -3.76 -3.61
CA GLY A 121 7.54 -4.76 -2.91
C GLY A 121 8.35 -5.53 -1.89
N GLU A 122 9.57 -5.95 -2.23
CA GLU A 122 10.49 -6.63 -1.31
C GLU A 122 10.90 -5.72 -0.15
N ARG A 123 11.29 -4.47 -0.43
CA ARG A 123 11.64 -3.49 0.62
C ARG A 123 10.47 -3.18 1.55
N LEU A 124 9.26 -3.12 1.00
CA LEU A 124 8.05 -2.93 1.80
C LEU A 124 7.79 -4.15 2.69
N TYR A 125 7.93 -5.37 2.17
CA TYR A 125 7.83 -6.59 2.95
C TYR A 125 8.82 -6.60 4.12
N GLU A 126 10.10 -6.31 3.86
CA GLU A 126 11.13 -6.24 4.90
C GLU A 126 10.79 -5.22 6.01
N SER A 127 10.13 -4.13 5.66
CA SER A 127 9.75 -3.09 6.64
C SER A 127 8.54 -3.45 7.50
N VAL A 128 7.71 -4.42 7.10
CA VAL A 128 6.46 -4.77 7.79
C VAL A 128 6.44 -6.18 8.40
N LYS A 129 7.22 -7.13 7.87
CA LYS A 129 7.14 -8.56 8.24
C LYS A 129 7.30 -8.82 9.73
N ASP A 130 8.32 -8.25 10.35
CA ASP A 130 8.63 -8.48 11.77
C ASP A 130 7.74 -7.64 12.70
N LYS A 131 7.21 -6.53 12.20
CA LYS A 131 6.42 -5.59 13.00
C LYS A 131 4.94 -5.98 13.08
N TYR A 132 4.40 -6.57 12.02
CA TYR A 132 2.97 -6.84 11.87
C TYR A 132 2.64 -8.33 11.72
N ASP A 133 3.61 -9.23 11.88
CA ASP A 133 3.32 -10.66 11.97
C ASP A 133 2.39 -10.96 13.14
N LEU A 134 1.37 -11.78 12.90
CA LEU A 134 0.35 -12.09 13.89
C LEU A 134 0.93 -12.71 15.17
N ASN A 135 1.94 -13.58 15.04
CA ASN A 135 2.55 -14.24 16.18
C ASN A 135 3.35 -13.22 17.02
N VAL A 136 4.09 -12.32 16.36
CA VAL A 136 4.84 -11.25 17.04
C VAL A 136 3.90 -10.32 17.78
N VAL A 137 2.86 -9.83 17.10
CA VAL A 137 1.86 -8.93 17.70
C VAL A 137 1.13 -9.60 18.86
N THR A 138 0.74 -10.86 18.71
CA THR A 138 0.02 -11.62 19.76
C THR A 138 0.91 -11.84 20.97
N LYS A 139 2.18 -12.20 20.78
CA LYS A 139 3.14 -12.38 21.87
C LYS A 139 3.33 -11.07 22.65
N THR A 140 3.57 -9.97 21.94
CA THR A 140 3.74 -8.64 22.56
C THR A 140 2.51 -8.23 23.38
N ARG A 141 1.31 -8.45 22.83
CA ARG A 141 0.04 -8.18 23.55
C ARG A 141 -0.09 -9.03 24.81
N ALA A 142 0.22 -10.32 24.73
CA ALA A 142 0.18 -11.21 25.89
C ALA A 142 1.14 -10.76 27.01
N GLU A 143 2.32 -10.28 26.65
CA GLU A 143 3.29 -9.72 27.60
C GLU A 143 2.76 -8.45 28.27
N ILE A 144 2.16 -7.54 27.51
CA ILE A 144 1.53 -6.33 28.05
C ILE A 144 0.41 -6.69 29.04
N TYR A 145 -0.48 -7.62 28.69
CA TYR A 145 -1.54 -8.05 29.60
C TYR A 145 -1.00 -8.62 30.91
N LYS A 146 0.06 -9.42 30.87
CA LYS A 146 0.71 -9.95 32.08
C LYS A 146 1.27 -8.85 33.01
N THR A 147 1.68 -7.71 32.45
CA THR A 147 2.19 -6.58 33.25
C THR A 147 1.09 -5.76 33.90
N ILE A 148 -0.10 -5.69 33.28
CA ILE A 148 -1.24 -4.91 33.77
C ILE A 148 -2.03 -5.69 34.86
N THR A 149 -1.99 -7.02 34.81
CA THR A 149 -2.76 -7.89 35.75
C THR A 149 -1.98 -8.29 37.01
N LYS A 150 -0.84 -7.69 37.23
CA LYS A 150 -0.11 -7.76 38.53
C LYS A 150 -0.52 -6.58 39.41
#